data_172b529ad5e40367ec27d163d05657e5
#
_entry.id   172b529ad5e40367ec27d163d05657e5
#
_cell.length_a   1.000
_cell.length_b   1.000
_cell.length_c   1.000
_cell.angle_alpha   90.00
_cell.angle_beta   90.00
_cell.angle_gamma   90.00
#
_symmetry.space_group_name_H-M   'P 1'
#
loop_
_entity.id
_entity.type
_entity.pdbx_description
1 polymer ?
#
loop_
_entity_poly.entity_id
_entity_poly.type
_entity_poly.pdbx_seq_one_letter_code
_entity_poly.pdbx_strand_id
1 'polypeptide(L)'
;MLEQLKSQVLIAYQELGRYGLDKYARGSVSAIDRESGMIVMKSARDAFVVDMHGNILEGSSTLSSDIQTHIALYQAFSKLGGIVRPHARYATIFAQIGMDIPVLGTFHKDLFHVEIPCAASASDLGNTFHMRSIDPLRTPAALVVSHSAYAWGKTVLDAVNNAAALEETAYLAYQTMQLDPGIQPIQ
;
A
#
# COMPACT_ATOMS: atom_id res chain seq x y z
N MET A 1 0.72 14.87 -20.03
CA MET A 1 0.94 13.59 -19.30
C MET A 1 1.11 13.84 -17.80
N LEU A 2 2.07 14.60 -17.31
CA LEU A 2 2.29 14.88 -15.90
C LEU A 2 1.09 15.55 -15.19
N GLU A 3 0.43 16.53 -15.81
CA GLU A 3 -0.77 17.18 -15.25
C GLU A 3 -1.94 16.22 -15.09
N GLN A 4 -2.10 15.28 -16.01
CA GLN A 4 -3.11 14.24 -15.88
C GLN A 4 -2.79 13.30 -14.70
N LEU A 5 -1.52 12.93 -14.52
CA LEU A 5 -1.08 12.12 -13.40
C LEU A 5 -1.29 12.83 -12.07
N LYS A 6 -1.00 14.15 -11.99
CA LYS A 6 -1.31 14.98 -10.82
C LYS A 6 -2.80 14.97 -10.48
N SER A 7 -3.66 15.14 -11.48
CA SER A 7 -5.12 15.07 -11.28
C SER A 7 -5.55 13.71 -10.75
N GLN A 8 -5.02 12.61 -11.29
CA GLN A 8 -5.34 11.26 -10.82
C GLN A 8 -4.92 11.04 -9.37
N VAL A 9 -3.73 11.49 -8.99
CA VAL A 9 -3.23 11.39 -7.61
C VAL A 9 -4.07 12.21 -6.65
N LEU A 10 -4.52 13.40 -7.04
CA LEU A 10 -5.42 14.23 -6.21
C LEU A 10 -6.78 13.56 -6.00
N ILE A 11 -7.37 13.01 -7.06
CA ILE A 11 -8.65 12.27 -6.98
C ILE A 11 -8.47 11.04 -6.07
N ALA A 12 -7.41 10.27 -6.27
CA ALA A 12 -7.13 9.09 -5.46
C ALA A 12 -6.93 9.42 -3.98
N TYR A 13 -6.26 10.54 -3.67
CA TYR A 13 -6.10 11.00 -2.30
C TYR A 13 -7.45 11.40 -1.66
N GLN A 14 -8.35 12.02 -2.42
CA GLN A 14 -9.70 12.32 -1.94
C GLN A 14 -10.51 11.04 -1.68
N GLU A 15 -10.42 10.04 -2.58
CA GLU A 15 -11.07 8.73 -2.38
C GLU A 15 -10.52 8.01 -1.14
N LEU A 16 -9.21 8.05 -0.89
CA LEU A 16 -8.62 7.52 0.33
C LEU A 16 -9.26 8.13 1.58
N GLY A 17 -9.50 9.44 1.56
CA GLY A 17 -10.22 10.16 2.62
C GLY A 17 -11.68 9.70 2.77
N ARG A 18 -12.40 9.43 1.66
CA ARG A 18 -13.78 8.91 1.68
C ARG A 18 -13.88 7.53 2.32
N TYR A 19 -12.90 6.67 2.12
CA TYR A 19 -12.80 5.39 2.82
C TYR A 19 -12.38 5.52 4.30
N GLY A 20 -12.10 6.73 4.78
CA GLY A 20 -11.65 6.98 6.15
C GLY A 20 -10.22 6.50 6.43
N LEU A 21 -9.43 6.31 5.37
CA LEU A 21 -8.07 5.77 5.41
C LEU A 21 -6.98 6.86 5.39
N ASP A 22 -7.35 8.13 5.57
CA ASP A 22 -6.43 9.26 5.74
C ASP A 22 -6.64 9.98 7.08
N LYS A 23 -6.89 9.23 8.14
CA LYS A 23 -7.06 9.83 9.48
C LYS A 23 -5.75 10.47 9.94
N TYR A 24 -5.90 11.63 10.60
CA TYR A 24 -4.79 12.44 11.11
C TYR A 24 -3.79 12.89 10.03
N ALA A 25 -4.27 12.92 8.76
CA ALA A 25 -3.43 13.35 7.63
C ALA A 25 -2.13 12.51 7.51
N ARG A 26 -2.23 11.21 7.72
CA ARG A 26 -1.09 10.30 7.71
C ARG A 26 -1.05 9.38 6.49
N GLY A 27 -2.05 9.45 5.60
CA GLY A 27 -2.04 8.74 4.34
C GLY A 27 -1.13 9.39 3.31
N SER A 28 -0.60 8.60 2.41
CA SER A 28 0.09 9.07 1.21
C SER A 28 -0.32 8.26 -0.01
N VAL A 29 -0.33 8.91 -1.16
CA VAL A 29 -0.72 8.34 -2.45
C VAL A 29 0.30 8.76 -3.49
N SER A 30 0.74 7.84 -4.33
CA SER A 30 1.59 8.17 -5.46
C SER A 30 1.18 7.44 -6.73
N ALA A 31 1.56 8.02 -7.87
CA ALA A 31 1.51 7.38 -9.18
C ALA A 31 2.80 7.66 -9.95
N ILE A 32 3.18 6.72 -10.79
CA ILE A 32 4.39 6.80 -11.62
C ILE A 32 4.04 6.91 -13.10
N ASP A 33 4.72 7.80 -13.79
CA ASP A 33 4.86 7.74 -15.24
C ASP A 33 6.10 6.91 -15.58
N ARG A 34 5.88 5.73 -16.13
CA ARG A 34 6.97 4.77 -16.43
C ARG A 34 7.85 5.19 -17.59
N GLU A 35 7.38 6.06 -18.50
CA GLU A 35 8.18 6.55 -19.64
C GLU A 35 9.22 7.57 -19.17
N SER A 36 8.82 8.52 -18.35
CA SER A 36 9.70 9.56 -17.83
C SER A 36 10.41 9.19 -16.53
N GLY A 37 9.92 8.16 -15.81
CA GLY A 37 10.39 7.81 -14.48
C GLY A 37 9.95 8.80 -13.38
N MET A 38 9.03 9.73 -13.69
CA MET A 38 8.54 10.70 -12.73
C MET A 38 7.44 10.11 -11.86
N ILE A 39 7.52 10.37 -10.54
CA ILE A 39 6.55 9.97 -9.55
C ILE A 39 5.87 11.22 -9.02
N VAL A 40 4.54 11.28 -9.15
CA VAL A 40 3.72 12.28 -8.46
C VAL A 40 3.29 11.70 -7.12
N MET A 41 3.51 12.43 -6.06
CA MET A 41 3.12 12.02 -4.71
C MET A 41 2.29 13.10 -4.03
N LYS A 42 1.27 12.67 -3.29
CA LYS A 42 0.41 13.52 -2.46
C LYS A 42 0.31 12.94 -1.05
N SER A 43 0.59 13.77 -0.08
CA SER A 43 0.28 13.58 1.33
C SER A 43 -0.68 14.68 1.80
N ALA A 44 -1.03 14.70 3.08
CA ALA A 44 -1.94 15.73 3.60
C ALA A 44 -1.45 17.16 3.36
N ARG A 45 -0.15 17.38 3.46
CA ARG A 45 0.44 18.72 3.39
C ARG A 45 0.89 19.08 1.99
N ASP A 46 1.52 18.14 1.28
CA ASP A 46 2.29 18.43 0.08
C ASP A 46 1.83 17.60 -1.11
N ALA A 47 1.89 18.21 -2.30
CA ALA A 47 1.91 17.51 -3.57
C ALA A 47 3.24 17.88 -4.26
N PHE A 48 3.98 16.90 -4.71
CA PHE A 48 5.30 17.10 -5.28
C PHE A 48 5.62 16.03 -6.32
N VAL A 49 6.62 16.30 -7.15
CA VAL A 49 7.12 15.37 -8.16
C VAL A 49 8.56 15.01 -7.82
N VAL A 50 8.86 13.71 -7.85
CA VAL A 50 10.23 13.20 -7.67
C VAL A 50 10.62 12.27 -8.81
N ASP A 51 11.92 12.12 -9.01
CA ASP A 51 12.46 11.07 -9.88
C ASP A 51 12.63 9.73 -9.11
N MET A 52 13.04 8.69 -9.82
CA MET A 52 13.32 7.35 -9.24
C MET A 52 14.54 7.32 -8.31
N HIS A 53 15.28 8.41 -8.17
CA HIS A 53 16.39 8.58 -7.23
C HIS A 53 15.98 9.35 -5.97
N GLY A 54 14.75 9.90 -5.95
CA GLY A 54 14.22 10.69 -4.83
C GLY A 54 14.56 12.18 -4.93
N ASN A 55 15.10 12.66 -6.06
CA ASN A 55 15.30 14.09 -6.28
C ASN A 55 13.95 14.78 -6.50
N ILE A 56 13.71 15.87 -5.78
CA ILE A 56 12.48 16.66 -5.94
C ILE A 56 12.63 17.49 -7.23
N LEU A 57 11.72 17.27 -8.18
CA LEU A 57 11.67 17.96 -9.46
C LEU A 57 10.69 19.13 -9.42
N GLU A 58 9.61 19.01 -8.61
CA GLU A 58 8.59 20.05 -8.47
C GLU A 58 7.96 19.99 -7.08
N GLY A 59 7.59 21.16 -6.55
CA GLY A 59 7.00 21.30 -5.22
C GLY A 59 8.06 21.38 -4.11
N SER A 60 7.59 21.38 -2.86
CA SER A 60 8.44 21.30 -1.67
C SER A 60 7.96 20.14 -0.80
N SER A 61 8.87 19.31 -0.37
CA SER A 61 8.60 18.27 0.61
C SER A 61 9.65 18.32 1.70
N THR A 62 9.21 18.34 2.95
CA THR A 62 10.04 17.81 4.02
C THR A 62 10.02 16.30 3.78
N LEU A 63 11.12 15.75 3.26
CA LEU A 63 11.28 14.35 2.86
C LEU A 63 10.62 13.41 3.86
N SER A 64 9.43 12.88 3.51
CA SER A 64 8.81 11.85 4.34
C SER A 64 9.51 10.52 4.06
N SER A 65 9.65 9.67 5.08
CA SER A 65 10.15 8.30 4.91
C SER A 65 9.37 7.49 3.87
N ASP A 66 8.15 7.89 3.59
CA ASP A 66 7.25 7.24 2.61
C ASP A 66 7.78 7.31 1.17
N ILE A 67 8.47 8.41 0.80
CA ILE A 67 9.04 8.57 -0.55
C ILE A 67 9.96 7.40 -0.88
N GLN A 68 10.87 7.06 0.03
CA GLN A 68 11.84 5.99 -0.19
C GLN A 68 11.16 4.63 -0.33
N THR A 69 10.11 4.38 0.47
CA THR A 69 9.33 3.14 0.36
C THR A 69 8.58 3.05 -0.97
N HIS A 70 7.93 4.14 -1.41
CA HIS A 70 7.23 4.15 -2.69
C HIS A 70 8.21 3.94 -3.86
N ILE A 71 9.38 4.59 -3.84
CA ILE A 71 10.43 4.39 -4.85
C ILE A 71 10.90 2.93 -4.86
N ALA A 72 11.21 2.35 -3.69
CA ALA A 72 11.64 0.97 -3.56
C ALA A 72 10.61 -0.02 -4.13
N LEU A 73 9.31 0.21 -3.87
CA LEU A 73 8.23 -0.60 -4.43
C LEU A 73 8.12 -0.45 -5.96
N TYR A 74 8.24 0.78 -6.51
CA TYR A 74 8.25 0.97 -7.96
C TYR A 74 9.47 0.34 -8.63
N GLN A 75 10.62 0.29 -7.96
CA GLN A 75 11.83 -0.38 -8.44
C GLN A 75 11.67 -1.90 -8.40
N ALA A 76 11.12 -2.44 -7.30
CA ALA A 76 10.91 -3.87 -7.12
C ALA A 76 9.85 -4.43 -8.08
N PHE A 77 8.80 -3.67 -8.37
CA PHE A 77 7.63 -4.13 -9.11
C PHE A 77 7.33 -3.24 -10.31
N SER A 78 7.88 -3.57 -11.47
CA SER A 78 7.81 -2.75 -12.69
C SER A 78 6.39 -2.51 -13.24
N LYS A 79 5.41 -3.36 -12.85
CA LYS A 79 4.02 -3.28 -13.33
C LYS A 79 3.12 -2.41 -12.46
N LEU A 80 3.62 -1.86 -11.34
CA LEU A 80 2.83 -0.96 -10.50
C LEU A 80 2.72 0.42 -11.14
N GLY A 81 1.51 0.97 -11.16
CA GLY A 81 1.25 2.35 -11.60
C GLY A 81 0.86 3.27 -10.45
N GLY A 82 0.39 2.74 -9.33
CA GLY A 82 0.04 3.50 -8.15
C GLY A 82 0.33 2.77 -6.85
N ILE A 83 0.64 3.53 -5.79
CA ILE A 83 0.91 3.02 -4.44
C ILE A 83 0.20 3.93 -3.44
N VAL A 84 -0.35 3.31 -2.40
CA VAL A 84 -0.99 3.97 -1.26
C VAL A 84 -0.39 3.46 0.04
N ARG A 85 -0.06 4.36 0.93
CA ARG A 85 0.11 4.07 2.34
C ARG A 85 -1.12 4.58 3.08
N PRO A 86 -2.09 3.71 3.43
CA PRO A 86 -3.28 4.10 4.14
C PRO A 86 -3.00 4.28 5.64
N HIS A 87 -3.84 5.03 6.32
CA HIS A 87 -3.98 4.95 7.78
C HIS A 87 -4.99 3.84 8.11
N ALA A 88 -4.60 2.60 7.85
CA ALA A 88 -5.39 1.39 8.03
C ALA A 88 -5.27 0.88 9.47
N ARG A 89 -6.35 0.99 10.26
CA ARG A 89 -6.35 0.68 11.69
C ARG A 89 -6.08 -0.78 11.97
N TYR A 90 -6.84 -1.67 11.32
CA TYR A 90 -6.75 -3.10 11.55
C TYR A 90 -5.53 -3.73 10.90
N ALA A 91 -5.18 -3.34 9.68
CA ALA A 91 -3.94 -3.78 9.06
C ALA A 91 -2.71 -3.35 9.88
N THR A 92 -2.75 -2.18 10.53
CA THR A 92 -1.68 -1.72 11.42
C THR A 92 -1.55 -2.61 12.66
N ILE A 93 -2.62 -3.20 13.20
CA ILE A 93 -2.54 -4.13 14.34
C ILE A 93 -1.66 -5.33 13.95
N PHE A 94 -1.91 -5.94 12.79
CA PHE A 94 -1.09 -7.05 12.29
C PHE A 94 0.37 -6.61 12.05
N ALA A 95 0.58 -5.45 11.46
CA ALA A 95 1.92 -4.89 11.27
C ALA A 95 2.67 -4.69 12.61
N GLN A 96 2.00 -4.21 13.66
CA GLN A 96 2.62 -3.97 14.97
C GLN A 96 3.14 -5.25 15.62
N ILE A 97 2.46 -6.37 15.43
CA ILE A 97 2.90 -7.66 15.97
C ILE A 97 3.72 -8.49 14.99
N GLY A 98 3.99 -7.95 13.79
CA GLY A 98 4.79 -8.63 12.77
C GLY A 98 4.13 -9.86 12.17
N MET A 99 2.79 -9.90 12.13
CA MET A 99 2.02 -11.04 11.66
C MET A 99 1.45 -10.79 10.27
N ASP A 100 1.52 -11.78 9.40
CA ASP A 100 0.79 -11.79 8.13
C ASP A 100 -0.72 -11.78 8.40
N ILE A 101 -1.53 -11.23 7.48
CA ILE A 101 -2.98 -11.35 7.57
C ILE A 101 -3.39 -12.69 6.95
N PRO A 102 -3.90 -13.65 7.75
CA PRO A 102 -4.21 -14.99 7.26
C PRO A 102 -5.47 -15.02 6.40
N VAL A 103 -5.53 -15.96 5.45
CA VAL A 103 -6.72 -16.19 4.62
C VAL A 103 -7.78 -16.95 5.42
N LEU A 104 -8.74 -16.24 6.01
CA LEU A 104 -9.80 -16.84 6.83
C LEU A 104 -11.17 -16.91 6.14
N GLY A 105 -11.28 -16.39 4.93
CA GLY A 105 -12.54 -16.40 4.18
C GLY A 105 -12.36 -16.13 2.68
N THR A 106 -13.41 -16.41 1.92
CA THR A 106 -13.41 -16.26 0.45
C THR A 106 -13.21 -14.81 0.02
N PHE A 107 -13.74 -13.83 0.76
CA PHE A 107 -13.53 -12.41 0.49
C PHE A 107 -12.02 -12.07 0.40
N HIS A 108 -11.23 -12.53 1.37
CA HIS A 108 -9.77 -12.37 1.33
C HIS A 108 -9.17 -13.12 0.13
N LYS A 109 -9.55 -14.41 -0.03
CA LYS A 109 -8.99 -15.27 -1.07
C LYS A 109 -9.25 -14.74 -2.48
N ASP A 110 -10.41 -14.16 -2.73
CA ASP A 110 -10.78 -13.60 -4.02
C ASP A 110 -10.00 -12.33 -4.36
N LEU A 111 -9.64 -11.52 -3.35
CA LEU A 111 -8.96 -10.24 -3.54
C LEU A 111 -7.44 -10.32 -3.46
N PHE A 112 -6.89 -11.20 -2.61
CA PHE A 112 -5.46 -11.27 -2.32
C PHE A 112 -4.85 -12.64 -2.57
N HIS A 113 -5.64 -13.67 -2.86
CA HIS A 113 -5.25 -15.04 -3.21
C HIS A 113 -4.49 -15.82 -2.13
N VAL A 114 -3.52 -15.20 -1.46
CA VAL A 114 -2.74 -15.77 -0.36
C VAL A 114 -2.74 -14.81 0.84
N GLU A 115 -2.11 -15.19 1.94
CA GLU A 115 -1.91 -14.30 3.08
C GLU A 115 -1.23 -12.99 2.66
N ILE A 116 -1.64 -11.88 3.28
CA ILE A 116 -1.00 -10.59 3.04
C ILE A 116 0.28 -10.54 3.88
N PRO A 117 1.47 -10.50 3.25
CA PRO A 117 2.72 -10.69 3.96
C PRO A 117 3.12 -9.48 4.79
N CYS A 118 3.75 -9.73 5.94
CA CYS A 118 4.39 -8.73 6.77
C CYS A 118 5.92 -8.81 6.58
N ALA A 119 6.51 -7.81 5.93
CA ALA A 119 7.93 -7.71 5.71
C ALA A 119 8.64 -7.11 6.94
N ALA A 120 9.91 -7.50 7.16
CA ALA A 120 10.71 -6.98 8.28
C ALA A 120 11.01 -5.48 8.15
N SER A 121 11.13 -4.98 6.92
CA SER A 121 11.33 -3.55 6.63
C SER A 121 10.73 -3.17 5.28
N ALA A 122 10.63 -1.87 5.01
CA ALA A 122 10.18 -1.38 3.72
C ALA A 122 11.11 -1.79 2.56
N SER A 123 12.41 -1.88 2.79
CA SER A 123 13.40 -2.35 1.80
C SER A 123 13.30 -3.85 1.52
N ASP A 124 12.73 -4.62 2.44
CA ASP A 124 12.57 -6.08 2.28
C ASP A 124 11.28 -6.47 1.55
N LEU A 125 10.39 -5.53 1.26
CA LEU A 125 9.11 -5.83 0.60
C LEU A 125 9.31 -6.61 -0.70
N GLY A 126 10.17 -6.13 -1.59
CA GLY A 126 10.46 -6.82 -2.85
C GLY A 126 11.01 -8.22 -2.65
N ASN A 127 11.96 -8.39 -1.73
CA ASN A 127 12.55 -9.68 -1.39
C ASN A 127 11.53 -10.63 -0.74
N THR A 128 10.67 -10.13 0.16
CA THR A 128 9.59 -10.92 0.79
C THR A 128 8.68 -11.55 -0.25
N PHE A 129 8.24 -10.78 -1.25
CA PHE A 129 7.41 -11.28 -2.35
C PHE A 129 8.14 -12.30 -3.22
N HIS A 130 9.41 -12.03 -3.54
CA HIS A 130 10.23 -12.93 -4.33
C HIS A 130 10.45 -14.27 -3.62
N MET A 131 10.87 -14.24 -2.37
CA MET A 131 11.17 -15.46 -1.58
C MET A 131 9.94 -16.33 -1.33
N ARG A 132 8.77 -15.72 -1.18
CA ARG A 132 7.49 -16.42 -1.00
C ARG A 132 6.79 -16.76 -2.32
N SER A 133 7.36 -16.42 -3.48
CA SER A 133 6.76 -16.58 -4.81
C SER A 133 5.36 -15.96 -4.94
N ILE A 134 5.16 -14.81 -4.30
CA ILE A 134 3.89 -14.07 -4.34
C ILE A 134 3.89 -13.12 -5.53
N ASP A 135 2.84 -13.20 -6.36
CA ASP A 135 2.64 -12.23 -7.44
C ASP A 135 2.08 -10.92 -6.86
N PRO A 136 2.80 -9.78 -6.99
CA PRO A 136 2.37 -8.50 -6.42
C PRO A 136 1.11 -7.93 -7.07
N LEU A 137 0.70 -8.39 -8.25
CA LEU A 137 -0.56 -7.97 -8.87
C LEU A 137 -1.75 -8.82 -8.41
N ARG A 138 -1.49 -10.00 -7.86
CA ARG A 138 -2.53 -10.88 -7.30
C ARG A 138 -2.68 -10.69 -5.79
N THR A 139 -1.61 -10.30 -5.11
CA THR A 139 -1.61 -9.91 -3.69
C THR A 139 -1.14 -8.45 -3.61
N PRO A 140 -2.02 -7.48 -3.95
CA PRO A 140 -1.61 -6.09 -4.15
C PRO A 140 -1.49 -5.29 -2.84
N ALA A 141 -1.02 -5.92 -1.78
CA ALA A 141 -0.80 -5.29 -0.48
C ALA A 141 0.28 -6.01 0.33
N ALA A 142 0.88 -5.29 1.27
CA ALA A 142 1.79 -5.84 2.27
C ALA A 142 1.81 -4.98 3.53
N LEU A 143 2.31 -5.56 4.61
CA LEU A 143 2.60 -4.91 5.88
C LEU A 143 4.10 -4.75 6.06
N VAL A 144 4.48 -3.78 6.89
CA VAL A 144 5.86 -3.60 7.37
C VAL A 144 5.83 -3.58 8.89
N VAL A 145 6.64 -4.46 9.51
CA VAL A 145 6.71 -4.64 10.97
C VAL A 145 6.85 -3.30 11.68
N SER A 146 6.03 -3.10 12.71
CA SER A 146 6.02 -1.91 13.59
C SER A 146 5.91 -0.58 12.85
N HIS A 147 5.50 -0.59 11.57
CA HIS A 147 5.45 0.61 10.77
C HIS A 147 4.04 0.84 10.20
N SER A 148 3.66 0.17 9.10
CA SER A 148 2.48 0.54 8.32
C SER A 148 2.06 -0.57 7.36
N ALA A 149 0.92 -0.36 6.69
CA ALA A 149 0.48 -1.14 5.55
C ALA A 149 0.69 -0.35 4.25
N TYR A 150 0.88 -1.06 3.16
CA TYR A 150 0.96 -0.54 1.80
C TYR A 150 0.05 -1.33 0.89
N ALA A 151 -0.61 -0.63 -0.03
CA ALA A 151 -1.37 -1.25 -1.10
C ALA A 151 -1.00 -0.59 -2.44
N TRP A 152 -1.14 -1.33 -3.52
CA TRP A 152 -0.76 -0.86 -4.84
C TRP A 152 -1.66 -1.43 -5.92
N GLY A 153 -1.50 -0.93 -7.15
CA GLY A 153 -2.26 -1.39 -8.30
C GLY A 153 -1.63 -0.97 -9.63
N LYS A 154 -2.25 -1.37 -10.72
CA LYS A 154 -1.86 -0.93 -12.07
C LYS A 154 -2.15 0.56 -12.27
N THR A 155 -3.12 1.08 -11.55
CA THR A 155 -3.45 2.51 -11.49
C THR A 155 -3.48 2.97 -10.03
N VAL A 156 -3.42 4.26 -9.81
CA VAL A 156 -3.51 4.83 -8.46
C VAL A 156 -4.89 4.62 -7.82
N LEU A 157 -5.96 4.55 -8.62
CA LEU A 157 -7.30 4.23 -8.11
C LEU A 157 -7.42 2.76 -7.70
N ASP A 158 -6.81 1.83 -8.46
CA ASP A 158 -6.73 0.43 -8.03
C ASP A 158 -6.01 0.32 -6.68
N ALA A 159 -4.93 1.08 -6.48
CA ALA A 159 -4.18 1.09 -5.22
C ALA A 159 -5.06 1.55 -4.04
N VAL A 160 -5.91 2.57 -4.23
CA VAL A 160 -6.86 3.04 -3.20
C VAL A 160 -7.92 1.98 -2.91
N ASN A 161 -8.49 1.35 -3.94
CA ASN A 161 -9.47 0.28 -3.75
C ASN A 161 -8.86 -0.92 -3.03
N ASN A 162 -7.63 -1.30 -3.38
CA ASN A 162 -6.90 -2.37 -2.70
C ASN A 162 -6.54 -1.99 -1.25
N ALA A 163 -6.31 -0.72 -0.94
CA ALA A 163 -6.12 -0.25 0.43
C ALA A 163 -7.41 -0.38 1.27
N ALA A 164 -8.57 -0.08 0.68
CA ALA A 164 -9.86 -0.28 1.33
C ALA A 164 -10.15 -1.78 1.56
N ALA A 165 -9.88 -2.62 0.57
CA ALA A 165 -10.01 -4.07 0.67
C ALA A 165 -9.06 -4.67 1.73
N LEU A 166 -7.81 -4.17 1.80
CA LEU A 166 -6.83 -4.56 2.82
C LEU A 166 -7.35 -4.30 4.23
N GLU A 167 -7.89 -3.11 4.49
CA GLU A 167 -8.40 -2.76 5.83
C GLU A 167 -9.61 -3.61 6.19
N GLU A 168 -10.55 -3.84 5.27
CA GLU A 168 -11.71 -4.72 5.50
C GLU A 168 -11.26 -6.16 5.75
N THR A 169 -10.32 -6.68 4.96
CA THR A 169 -9.75 -8.01 5.15
C THR A 169 -9.09 -8.16 6.52
N ALA A 170 -8.31 -7.15 6.93
CA ALA A 170 -7.66 -7.13 8.25
C ALA A 170 -8.69 -7.06 9.38
N TYR A 171 -9.76 -6.27 9.22
CA TYR A 171 -10.86 -6.20 10.18
C TYR A 171 -11.53 -7.55 10.35
N LEU A 172 -11.91 -8.21 9.26
CA LEU A 172 -12.55 -9.52 9.31
C LEU A 172 -11.64 -10.58 9.94
N ALA A 173 -10.36 -10.60 9.56
CA ALA A 173 -9.39 -11.52 10.16
C ALA A 173 -9.23 -11.27 11.66
N TYR A 174 -9.07 -10.01 12.08
CA TYR A 174 -8.97 -9.65 13.49
C TYR A 174 -10.19 -10.09 14.30
N GLN A 175 -11.41 -9.80 13.82
CA GLN A 175 -12.66 -10.17 14.51
C GLN A 175 -12.84 -11.69 14.58
N THR A 176 -12.53 -12.40 13.49
CA THR A 176 -12.62 -13.87 13.46
C THR A 176 -11.67 -14.50 14.48
N MET A 177 -10.43 -14.03 14.55
CA MET A 177 -9.43 -14.51 15.51
C MET A 177 -9.76 -14.14 16.95
N GLN A 178 -10.53 -13.07 17.19
CA GLN A 178 -11.06 -12.76 18.53
C GLN A 178 -12.14 -13.74 18.96
N LEU A 179 -12.99 -14.19 18.03
CA LEU A 179 -14.07 -15.14 18.31
C LEU A 179 -13.54 -16.58 18.43
N ASP A 180 -12.56 -16.94 17.62
CA ASP A 180 -11.89 -18.25 17.65
C ASP A 180 -10.37 -18.09 17.48
N PRO A 181 -9.62 -18.02 18.60
CA PRO A 181 -8.16 -17.91 18.54
C PRO A 181 -7.46 -19.11 17.90
N GLY A 182 -8.15 -20.23 17.75
CA GLY A 182 -7.64 -21.47 17.14
C GLY A 182 -7.97 -21.61 15.66
N ILE A 183 -8.66 -20.65 15.04
CA ILE A 183 -9.07 -20.71 13.65
C ILE A 183 -7.87 -20.94 12.72
N GLN A 184 -8.05 -21.83 11.75
CA GLN A 184 -7.02 -22.11 10.76
C GLN A 184 -7.34 -21.43 9.41
N PRO A 185 -6.32 -20.98 8.66
CA PRO A 185 -6.52 -20.46 7.32
C PRO A 185 -7.23 -21.48 6.41
N ILE A 186 -8.09 -20.98 5.54
CA ILE A 186 -8.71 -21.82 4.49
C ILE A 186 -7.69 -22.16 3.42
N GLN A 187 -7.84 -23.34 2.79
CA GLN A 187 -6.99 -23.81 1.70
C GLN A 187 -7.37 -23.17 0.35
#